data_8f6c5ed233ad0d5d747028c2ac14b160
#
_entry.id   8f6c5ed233ad0d5d747028c2ac14b160
#
_cell.length_a   1.000
_cell.length_b   1.000
_cell.length_c   1.000
_cell.angle_alpha   90.00
_cell.angle_beta   90.00
_cell.angle_gamma   90.00
#
_symmetry.space_group_name_H-M   'P 1'
#
loop_
_entity.id
_entity.type
_entity.pdbx_description
1 polymer ?
#
loop_
_entity_poly.entity_id
_entity_poly.type
_entity_poly.pdbx_seq_one_letter_code
_entity_poly.pdbx_strand_id
1 'polypeptide(L)'
;ARVAQYFGLDIANGAVIGIIGGGGAARSTAKTWQQLGGSVRIFGGKRDITDFDWFVGEKNEERICDLLINFDDDTIPSDVQVNGFIMKSRYHRIEGEHQDRIDAIGDDVIDGRWLLAAQHLESWSQLWAPQFTDLLPSLDLLVTMLINAESVLASYS
;
A
#
# COMPACT_ATOMS: atom_id res chain seq x y z
N ALA A 1 -1.63 -4.78 4.36
CA ALA A 1 -0.96 -5.93 4.98
C ALA A 1 -0.81 -7.09 4.00
N ARG A 2 -1.89 -7.71 3.49
CA ARG A 2 -1.84 -8.90 2.61
C ARG A 2 -0.89 -8.77 1.42
N VAL A 3 -0.89 -7.64 0.72
CA VAL A 3 0.05 -7.37 -0.39
C VAL A 3 1.49 -7.35 0.11
N ALA A 4 1.77 -6.64 1.19
CA ALA A 4 3.11 -6.55 1.76
C ALA A 4 3.67 -7.92 2.17
N GLN A 5 2.84 -8.76 2.79
CA GLN A 5 3.19 -10.14 3.15
C GLN A 5 3.45 -11.00 1.91
N TYR A 6 2.66 -10.83 0.85
CA TYR A 6 2.89 -11.52 -0.43
C TYR A 6 4.27 -11.19 -1.02
N PHE A 7 4.72 -9.96 -0.89
CA PHE A 7 6.06 -9.50 -1.30
C PHE A 7 7.15 -9.76 -0.24
N GLY A 8 6.86 -10.56 0.78
CA GLY A 8 7.85 -11.05 1.73
C GLY A 8 8.15 -10.14 2.91
N LEU A 9 7.34 -9.08 3.14
CA LEU A 9 7.52 -8.23 4.32
C LEU A 9 6.99 -8.92 5.58
N ASP A 10 7.86 -9.07 6.57
CA ASP A 10 7.52 -9.68 7.86
C ASP A 10 6.98 -8.64 8.85
N ILE A 11 5.69 -8.38 8.73
CA ILE A 11 5.02 -7.36 9.55
C ILE A 11 5.06 -7.75 11.03
N ALA A 12 4.90 -9.03 11.36
CA ALA A 12 4.88 -9.51 12.74
C ALA A 12 6.23 -9.33 13.45
N ASN A 13 7.33 -9.28 12.71
CA ASN A 13 8.67 -8.99 13.22
C ASN A 13 9.09 -7.51 13.05
N GLY A 14 8.12 -6.62 12.97
CA GLY A 14 8.36 -5.20 13.12
C GLY A 14 8.68 -4.45 11.82
N ALA A 15 8.36 -5.02 10.63
CA ALA A 15 8.53 -4.28 9.38
C ALA A 15 7.91 -2.87 9.45
N VAL A 16 8.62 -1.90 8.91
CA VAL A 16 8.27 -0.48 9.00
C VAL A 16 7.52 -0.03 7.75
N ILE A 17 6.30 0.48 7.94
CA ILE A 17 5.57 1.17 6.86
C ILE A 17 5.73 2.69 7.00
N GLY A 18 6.13 3.34 5.91
CA GLY A 18 6.06 4.79 5.73
C GLY A 18 4.74 5.19 5.08
N ILE A 19 4.05 6.15 5.64
CA ILE A 19 2.76 6.63 5.11
C ILE A 19 2.84 8.12 4.83
N ILE A 20 2.46 8.51 3.61
CA ILE A 20 2.14 9.87 3.24
C ILE A 20 0.63 9.95 3.10
N GLY A 21 -0.03 10.75 3.95
CA GLY A 21 -1.48 10.89 3.95
C GLY A 21 -2.12 10.69 5.31
N GLY A 22 -3.33 11.21 5.47
CA GLY A 22 -4.09 11.16 6.73
C GLY A 22 -5.57 10.88 6.55
N GLY A 23 -5.98 10.44 5.37
CA GLY A 23 -7.36 10.04 5.07
C GLY A 23 -7.76 8.70 5.68
N GLY A 24 -8.98 8.27 5.43
CA GLY A 24 -9.52 7.00 5.95
C GLY A 24 -8.67 5.79 5.59
N ALA A 25 -8.17 5.70 4.34
CA ALA A 25 -7.32 4.61 3.89
C ALA A 25 -5.98 4.60 4.63
N ALA A 26 -5.32 5.76 4.79
CA ALA A 26 -4.07 5.88 5.54
C ALA A 26 -4.23 5.42 6.99
N ARG A 27 -5.29 5.87 7.67
CA ARG A 27 -5.62 5.49 9.06
C ARG A 27 -5.88 3.99 9.20
N SER A 28 -6.71 3.43 8.32
CA SER A 28 -7.01 2.01 8.31
C SER A 28 -5.74 1.17 8.10
N THR A 29 -4.89 1.58 7.17
CA THR A 29 -3.61 0.92 6.90
C THR A 29 -2.69 0.98 8.11
N ALA A 30 -2.50 2.17 8.71
CA ALA A 30 -1.65 2.35 9.88
C ALA A 30 -2.13 1.48 11.07
N LYS A 31 -3.42 1.54 11.38
CA LYS A 31 -4.01 0.75 12.46
C LYS A 31 -3.82 -0.76 12.25
N THR A 32 -4.12 -1.25 11.04
CA THR A 32 -3.97 -2.66 10.72
C THR A 32 -2.50 -3.10 10.80
N TRP A 33 -1.58 -2.26 10.33
CA TRP A 33 -0.15 -2.56 10.38
C TRP A 33 0.34 -2.74 11.81
N GLN A 34 -0.02 -1.83 12.71
CA GLN A 34 0.31 -1.92 14.13
C GLN A 34 -0.33 -3.13 14.81
N GLN A 35 -1.58 -3.45 14.49
CA GLN A 35 -2.26 -4.63 15.03
C GLN A 35 -1.56 -5.94 14.64
N LEU A 36 -0.85 -5.95 13.52
CA LEU A 36 -0.08 -7.10 13.05
C LEU A 36 1.37 -7.13 13.56
N GLY A 37 1.76 -6.17 14.40
CA GLY A 37 3.09 -6.10 15.03
C GLY A 37 4.10 -5.23 14.29
N GLY A 38 3.72 -4.58 13.18
CA GLY A 38 4.59 -3.68 12.43
C GLY A 38 4.68 -2.28 13.02
N SER A 39 5.70 -1.54 12.60
CA SER A 39 5.93 -0.14 12.97
C SER A 39 5.40 0.80 11.90
N VAL A 40 4.87 1.96 12.30
CA VAL A 40 4.30 2.97 11.40
C VAL A 40 5.04 4.29 11.54
N ARG A 41 5.48 4.84 10.42
CA ARG A 41 6.10 6.18 10.33
C ARG A 41 5.28 7.07 9.40
N ILE A 42 4.99 8.29 9.83
CA ILE A 42 4.23 9.26 9.04
C ILE A 42 5.20 10.27 8.44
N PHE A 43 5.23 10.33 7.13
CA PHE A 43 6.17 11.19 6.39
C PHE A 43 5.53 12.46 5.84
N GLY A 44 4.28 12.71 6.20
CA GLY A 44 3.53 13.89 5.81
C GLY A 44 2.11 13.54 5.37
N GLY A 45 1.43 14.51 4.80
CA GLY A 45 0.06 14.38 4.32
C GLY A 45 -0.79 15.59 4.71
N LYS A 46 -1.96 15.71 4.07
CA LYS A 46 -2.89 16.83 4.28
C LYS A 46 -3.60 16.79 5.64
N ARG A 47 -3.56 15.65 6.32
CA ARG A 47 -4.19 15.45 7.64
C ARG A 47 -3.24 14.68 8.53
N ASP A 48 -3.10 15.12 9.77
CA ASP A 48 -2.35 14.38 10.77
C ASP A 48 -3.15 13.16 11.25
N ILE A 49 -2.48 12.04 11.43
CA ILE A 49 -3.03 10.83 12.03
C ILE A 49 -2.38 10.47 13.36
N THR A 50 -1.40 11.23 13.79
CA THR A 50 -0.67 10.98 15.05
C THR A 50 -1.46 11.39 16.28
N ASP A 51 -2.53 12.20 16.12
CA ASP A 51 -3.38 12.67 17.21
C ASP A 51 -4.47 11.66 17.64
N PHE A 52 -4.49 10.47 17.03
CA PHE A 52 -5.45 9.44 17.42
C PHE A 52 -4.92 8.56 18.54
N ASP A 53 -5.74 8.31 19.58
CA ASP A 53 -5.41 7.49 20.76
C ASP A 53 -4.88 6.10 20.45
N TRP A 54 -5.25 5.54 19.31
CA TRP A 54 -4.79 4.23 18.86
C TRP A 54 -3.43 4.27 18.15
N PHE A 55 -2.93 5.44 17.80
CA PHE A 55 -1.67 5.56 17.08
C PHE A 55 -0.49 5.41 18.05
N VAL A 56 0.24 4.34 17.89
CA VAL A 56 1.47 4.05 18.63
C VAL A 56 2.64 4.21 17.65
N GLY A 57 2.86 5.42 17.18
CA GLY A 57 3.98 5.73 16.30
C GLY A 57 4.87 6.78 16.97
N GLU A 58 6.17 6.63 16.80
CA GLU A 58 7.07 7.71 17.14
C GLU A 58 7.02 8.75 16.01
N LYS A 59 6.95 10.03 16.38
CA LYS A 59 7.39 11.12 15.50
C LYS A 59 8.91 10.97 15.36
N ASN A 60 9.32 9.97 14.60
CA ASN A 60 10.71 9.60 14.53
C ASN A 60 11.41 10.49 13.50
N GLU A 61 12.58 11.00 13.85
CA GLU A 61 13.42 11.77 12.95
C GLU A 61 13.96 10.91 11.78
N GLU A 62 13.99 9.58 11.96
CA GLU A 62 14.40 8.67 10.91
C GLU A 62 13.31 8.49 9.86
N ARG A 63 13.61 8.92 8.65
CA ARG A 63 12.70 8.81 7.49
C ARG A 63 13.04 7.59 6.63
N ILE A 64 13.12 6.42 7.28
CA ILE A 64 13.45 5.13 6.65
C ILE A 64 12.27 4.19 6.83
N CYS A 65 11.91 3.43 5.79
CA CYS A 65 10.86 2.42 5.85
C CYS A 65 11.15 1.24 4.91
N ASP A 66 10.50 0.10 5.16
CA ASP A 66 10.55 -1.08 4.30
C ASP A 66 9.48 -1.02 3.20
N LEU A 67 8.36 -0.37 3.48
CA LEU A 67 7.29 -0.11 2.52
C LEU A 67 6.83 1.33 2.63
N LEU A 68 6.78 2.04 1.52
CA LEU A 68 6.18 3.37 1.44
C LEU A 68 4.84 3.32 0.71
N ILE A 69 3.79 3.91 1.31
CA ILE A 69 2.51 4.16 0.63
C ILE A 69 2.19 5.65 0.67
N ASN A 70 1.89 6.22 -0.50
CA ASN A 70 1.41 7.59 -0.63
C ASN A 70 -0.09 7.61 -0.97
N PHE A 71 -0.90 8.13 -0.05
CA PHE A 71 -2.36 8.22 -0.21
C PHE A 71 -2.85 9.61 -0.64
N ASP A 72 -2.03 10.64 -0.49
CA ASP A 72 -2.43 12.02 -0.74
C ASP A 72 -1.94 12.55 -2.11
N ASP A 73 -1.22 11.74 -2.87
CA ASP A 73 -0.51 12.11 -4.11
C ASP A 73 0.46 13.30 -3.96
N ASP A 74 0.88 13.56 -2.74
CA ASP A 74 1.92 14.55 -2.48
C ASP A 74 3.27 14.00 -2.94
N THR A 75 4.18 14.89 -3.29
CA THR A 75 5.55 14.52 -3.66
C THR A 75 6.22 13.73 -2.52
N ILE A 76 6.87 12.63 -2.85
CA ILE A 76 7.66 11.86 -1.88
C ILE A 76 8.85 12.71 -1.47
N PRO A 77 9.00 13.06 -0.17
CA PRO A 77 10.13 13.86 0.27
C PRO A 77 11.46 13.22 -0.06
N SER A 78 12.44 14.02 -0.49
CA SER A 78 13.74 13.54 -0.96
C SER A 78 14.59 12.87 0.12
N ASP A 79 14.30 13.17 1.39
CA ASP A 79 14.95 12.63 2.58
C ASP A 79 14.35 11.30 3.05
N VAL A 80 13.29 10.80 2.41
CA VAL A 80 12.72 9.48 2.69
C VAL A 80 13.55 8.40 2.02
N GLN A 81 14.03 7.45 2.82
CA GLN A 81 14.70 6.24 2.33
C GLN A 81 13.75 5.05 2.40
N VAL A 82 13.63 4.33 1.28
CA VAL A 82 12.84 3.09 1.19
C VAL A 82 13.80 1.92 0.98
N ASN A 83 13.82 0.98 1.93
CA ASN A 83 14.70 -0.19 1.87
C ASN A 83 14.06 -1.38 1.12
N GLY A 84 12.76 -1.36 0.92
CA GLY A 84 12.01 -2.39 0.23
C GLY A 84 11.19 -1.82 -0.91
N PHE A 85 9.89 -1.64 -0.74
CA PHE A 85 8.97 -1.35 -1.83
C PHE A 85 8.27 0.00 -1.71
N ILE A 86 7.91 0.60 -2.85
CA ILE A 86 6.86 1.62 -2.92
C ILE A 86 5.57 0.97 -3.42
N MET A 87 4.48 1.14 -2.67
CA MET A 87 3.15 0.72 -3.12
C MET A 87 2.38 1.94 -3.66
N LYS A 88 1.97 1.86 -4.91
CA LYS A 88 1.06 2.86 -5.49
C LYS A 88 -0.32 2.66 -4.87
N SER A 89 -0.91 3.74 -4.33
CA SER A 89 -2.30 3.71 -3.85
C SER A 89 -3.30 3.78 -5.00
N ARG A 90 -2.86 4.28 -6.16
CA ARG A 90 -3.63 4.35 -7.39
C ARG A 90 -3.06 3.42 -8.46
N TYR A 91 -3.93 2.92 -9.32
CA TYR A 91 -3.58 2.11 -10.49
C TYR A 91 -3.53 2.93 -11.80
N HIS A 92 -3.79 4.25 -11.72
CA HIS A 92 -3.58 5.17 -12.83
C HIS A 92 -2.13 5.64 -12.86
N ARG A 93 -1.68 6.04 -14.07
CA ARG A 93 -0.35 6.60 -14.26
C ARG A 93 -0.15 7.82 -13.36
N ILE A 94 0.96 7.85 -12.66
CA ILE A 94 1.45 9.00 -11.90
C ILE A 94 2.40 9.77 -12.82
N GLU A 95 2.33 11.09 -12.83
CA GLU A 95 3.11 11.95 -13.71
C GLU A 95 3.93 12.98 -12.90
N GLY A 96 4.97 13.53 -13.54
CA GLY A 96 5.82 14.58 -12.99
C GLY A 96 6.83 14.10 -11.94
N GLU A 97 7.25 14.99 -11.06
CA GLU A 97 8.30 14.76 -10.05
C GLU A 97 8.04 13.52 -9.17
N HIS A 98 6.77 13.22 -8.93
CA HIS A 98 6.39 12.03 -8.17
C HIS A 98 6.72 10.75 -8.94
N GLN A 99 6.50 10.72 -10.26
CA GLN A 99 6.90 9.59 -11.09
C GLN A 99 8.42 9.46 -11.16
N ASP A 100 9.13 10.56 -11.30
CA ASP A 100 10.60 10.56 -11.32
C ASP A 100 11.19 9.95 -10.05
N ARG A 101 10.59 10.27 -8.87
CA ARG A 101 11.00 9.66 -7.59
C ARG A 101 10.72 8.17 -7.53
N ILE A 102 9.58 7.73 -8.08
CA ILE A 102 9.23 6.30 -8.15
C ILE A 102 10.19 5.59 -9.10
N ASP A 103 10.46 6.15 -10.27
CA ASP A 103 11.37 5.58 -11.27
C ASP A 103 12.80 5.48 -10.75
N ALA A 104 13.23 6.42 -9.90
CA ALA A 104 14.54 6.38 -9.26
C ALA A 104 14.71 5.23 -8.24
N ILE A 105 13.62 4.65 -7.75
CA ILE A 105 13.64 3.47 -6.86
C ILE A 105 13.62 2.17 -7.69
N GLY A 106 13.29 2.26 -8.98
CA GLY A 106 13.38 1.14 -9.92
C GLY A 106 12.25 0.12 -9.83
N ASP A 107 12.61 -1.16 -9.93
CA ASP A 107 11.64 -2.26 -10.03
C ASP A 107 10.93 -2.59 -8.71
N ASP A 108 11.31 -1.95 -7.61
CA ASP A 108 10.72 -2.17 -6.28
C ASP A 108 9.39 -1.43 -6.08
N VAL A 109 8.63 -1.25 -7.15
CA VAL A 109 7.33 -0.57 -7.13
C VAL A 109 6.18 -1.55 -7.28
N ILE A 110 5.36 -1.65 -6.24
CA ILE A 110 4.13 -2.45 -6.25
C ILE A 110 3.01 -1.61 -6.87
N ASP A 111 2.45 -2.10 -7.96
CA ASP A 111 1.35 -1.45 -8.68
C ASP A 111 0.06 -1.40 -7.84
N GLY A 112 -0.72 -0.34 -7.98
CA GLY A 112 -1.98 -0.14 -7.27
C GLY A 112 -3.05 -1.20 -7.54
N ARG A 113 -2.94 -1.96 -8.65
CA ARG A 113 -3.80 -3.11 -8.93
C ARG A 113 -3.70 -4.21 -7.88
N TRP A 114 -2.52 -4.39 -7.28
CA TRP A 114 -2.34 -5.31 -6.15
C TRP A 114 -3.15 -4.91 -4.93
N LEU A 115 -3.19 -3.60 -4.63
CA LEU A 115 -3.99 -3.07 -3.54
C LEU A 115 -5.48 -3.27 -3.81
N LEU A 116 -5.94 -2.97 -5.04
CA LEU A 116 -7.32 -3.14 -5.48
C LEU A 116 -7.74 -4.61 -5.37
N ALA A 117 -6.95 -5.53 -5.91
CA ALA A 117 -7.22 -6.97 -5.86
C ALA A 117 -7.30 -7.48 -4.41
N ALA A 118 -6.38 -7.07 -3.55
CA ALA A 118 -6.40 -7.44 -2.14
C ALA A 118 -7.65 -6.93 -1.41
N GLN A 119 -8.06 -5.68 -1.67
CA GLN A 119 -9.29 -5.12 -1.10
C GLN A 119 -10.55 -5.89 -1.52
N HIS A 120 -10.63 -6.29 -2.79
CA HIS A 120 -11.74 -7.11 -3.28
C HIS A 120 -11.76 -8.49 -2.63
N LEU A 121 -10.62 -9.17 -2.55
CA LEU A 121 -10.52 -10.48 -1.90
C LEU A 121 -10.94 -10.41 -0.42
N GLU A 122 -10.50 -9.41 0.31
CA GLU A 122 -10.91 -9.21 1.71
C GLU A 122 -12.42 -8.92 1.82
N SER A 123 -12.97 -8.08 0.94
CA SER A 123 -14.39 -7.77 0.93
C SER A 123 -15.24 -9.01 0.63
N TRP A 124 -14.81 -9.85 -0.31
CA TRP A 124 -15.53 -11.09 -0.63
C TRP A 124 -15.44 -12.11 0.50
N SER A 125 -14.27 -12.28 1.09
CA SER A 125 -14.07 -13.26 2.17
C SER A 125 -14.80 -12.89 3.46
N GLN A 126 -15.00 -11.61 3.73
CA GLN A 126 -15.56 -11.16 5.01
C GLN A 126 -17.01 -10.70 4.92
N LEU A 127 -17.44 -10.10 3.81
CA LEU A 127 -18.72 -9.42 3.72
C LEU A 127 -19.68 -10.05 2.70
N TRP A 128 -19.18 -10.38 1.50
CA TRP A 128 -20.06 -10.71 0.37
C TRP A 128 -20.27 -12.21 0.20
N ALA A 129 -19.23 -12.99 0.41
CA ALA A 129 -19.27 -14.43 0.18
C ALA A 129 -18.37 -15.20 1.15
N PRO A 130 -18.52 -15.01 2.48
CA PRO A 130 -17.66 -15.66 3.47
C PRO A 130 -17.71 -17.19 3.41
N GLN A 131 -18.84 -17.75 2.97
CA GLN A 131 -19.02 -19.19 2.78
C GLN A 131 -18.20 -19.77 1.61
N PHE A 132 -17.67 -18.93 0.73
CA PHE A 132 -16.87 -19.32 -0.43
C PHE A 132 -15.39 -18.90 -0.32
N THR A 133 -14.93 -18.54 0.87
CA THR A 133 -13.56 -18.05 1.09
C THR A 133 -12.50 -18.99 0.52
N ASP A 134 -12.69 -20.30 0.65
CA ASP A 134 -11.76 -21.32 0.15
C ASP A 134 -11.77 -21.47 -1.39
N LEU A 135 -12.77 -20.88 -2.05
CA LEU A 135 -12.91 -20.90 -3.51
C LEU A 135 -12.45 -19.57 -4.16
N LEU A 136 -12.07 -18.59 -3.36
CA LEU A 136 -11.57 -17.32 -3.89
C LEU A 136 -10.22 -17.53 -4.59
N PRO A 137 -9.95 -16.78 -5.68
CA PRO A 137 -8.67 -16.87 -6.35
C PRO A 137 -7.54 -16.39 -5.43
N SER A 138 -6.33 -16.84 -5.72
CA SER A 138 -5.14 -16.25 -5.10
C SER A 138 -4.94 -14.79 -5.54
N LEU A 139 -4.18 -14.03 -4.77
CA LEU A 139 -3.97 -12.61 -5.03
C LEU A 139 -3.29 -12.36 -6.38
N ASP A 140 -2.26 -13.14 -6.71
CA ASP A 140 -1.51 -13.07 -7.97
C ASP A 140 -2.39 -13.45 -9.18
N LEU A 141 -3.23 -14.48 -9.03
CA LEU A 141 -4.16 -14.87 -10.08
C LEU A 141 -5.16 -13.74 -10.37
N LEU A 142 -5.72 -13.12 -9.33
CA LEU A 142 -6.67 -12.02 -9.52
C LEU A 142 -6.01 -10.80 -10.17
N VAL A 143 -4.77 -10.45 -9.79
CA VAL A 143 -4.01 -9.37 -10.44
C VAL A 143 -3.74 -9.70 -11.91
N THR A 144 -3.35 -10.94 -12.21
CA THR A 144 -3.13 -11.39 -13.60
C THR A 144 -4.40 -11.30 -14.43
N MET A 145 -5.53 -11.72 -13.89
CA MET A 145 -6.83 -11.59 -14.57
C MET A 145 -7.21 -10.12 -14.82
N LEU A 146 -6.95 -9.24 -13.88
CA LEU A 146 -7.20 -7.80 -14.02
C LEU A 146 -6.34 -7.20 -15.15
N ILE A 147 -5.04 -7.49 -15.18
CA ILE A 147 -4.12 -7.03 -16.23
C ILE A 147 -4.57 -7.52 -17.61
N ASN A 148 -4.95 -8.79 -17.72
CA ASN A 148 -5.43 -9.36 -18.96
C ASN A 148 -6.73 -8.70 -19.43
N ALA A 149 -7.67 -8.44 -18.52
CA ALA A 149 -8.93 -7.76 -18.85
C ALA A 149 -8.68 -6.32 -19.35
N GLU A 150 -7.79 -5.58 -18.71
CA GLU A 150 -7.41 -4.24 -19.16
C GLU A 150 -6.78 -4.25 -20.55
N SER A 151 -5.90 -5.23 -20.84
CA SER A 151 -5.27 -5.38 -22.16
C SER A 151 -6.30 -5.67 -23.25
N VAL A 152 -7.28 -6.50 -22.96
CA VAL A 152 -8.39 -6.78 -23.89
C VAL A 152 -9.22 -5.52 -24.13
N LEU A 153 -9.60 -4.80 -23.09
CA LEU A 153 -10.38 -3.57 -23.24
C LEU A 153 -9.64 -2.49 -24.05
N ALA A 154 -8.33 -2.35 -23.82
CA ALA A 154 -7.50 -1.42 -24.58
C ALA A 154 -7.41 -1.75 -26.07
N SER A 155 -7.61 -3.00 -26.46
CA SER A 155 -7.60 -3.42 -27.89
C SER A 155 -8.88 -3.04 -28.65
N TYR A 156 -9.94 -2.63 -27.94
CA TYR A 156 -11.22 -2.18 -28.54
C TYR A 156 -11.39 -0.67 -28.56
N SER A 157 -10.47 0.09 -27.99
CA SER A 157 -10.46 1.55 -27.94
C SER A 157 -9.54 2.15 -29.00
#